data_2d0140283ec3e834e66b342c63ba93eb
#
_entry.id   2d0140283ec3e834e66b342c63ba93eb
#
_cell.length_a   1.000
_cell.length_b   1.000
_cell.length_c   1.000
_cell.angle_alpha   90.00
_cell.angle_beta   90.00
_cell.angle_gamma   90.00
#
_symmetry.space_group_name_H-M   'P 1'
#
loop_
_entity.id
_entity.type
_entity.pdbx_description
1 polymer ?
#
loop_
_entity_poly.entity_id
_entity_poly.type
_entity_poly.pdbx_seq_one_letter_code
_entity_poly.pdbx_strand_id
1 'polypeptide(L)'
;NSVIHYALWQKAQQAADITLMAPAELQQVAWGENDAFLTLKDGAMLTARLVIAADGANSWLRNKADIPLTFWDYRHHALVATIRTEEPHGAVARQVFHGEGILAFLPLSDPHLCSIVWSLSPQDAERMQQSGDEAFNQALTIAFDNRLGLCRLESERQVFPLTGRYARQFAAHRLALVGDAAHTIHPLAGQGVNLGFMDAAELVDDLRRLQRQGKDIGQHLYLRRYERSRKHSAAMMLAGMQGFRDLFAGENPAKKL
;
A
#
# COMPACT_ATOMS: atom_id res chain seq x y z
N ASN A 1 0.09 8.70 -7.78
CA ASN A 1 -1.09 8.47 -6.91
C ASN A 1 -2.05 9.66 -6.88
N SER A 2 -1.54 10.91 -6.85
CA SER A 2 -2.38 12.14 -6.79
C SER A 2 -3.42 12.24 -7.91
N VAL A 3 -3.06 11.88 -9.13
CA VAL A 3 -3.99 11.91 -10.28
C VAL A 3 -5.15 10.93 -10.10
N ILE A 4 -4.86 9.70 -9.67
CA ILE A 4 -5.89 8.68 -9.41
C ILE A 4 -6.80 9.14 -8.26
N HIS A 5 -6.21 9.62 -7.17
CA HIS A 5 -6.95 10.14 -6.02
C HIS A 5 -7.89 11.29 -6.44
N TYR A 6 -7.37 12.25 -7.19
CA TYR A 6 -8.16 13.39 -7.68
C TYR A 6 -9.33 12.95 -8.58
N ALA A 7 -9.08 12.04 -9.53
CA ALA A 7 -10.11 11.53 -10.42
C ALA A 7 -11.22 10.76 -9.68
N LEU A 8 -10.83 9.93 -8.69
CA LEU A 8 -11.79 9.20 -7.85
C LEU A 8 -12.58 10.16 -6.96
N TRP A 9 -11.94 11.18 -6.40
CA TRP A 9 -12.59 12.21 -5.59
C TRP A 9 -13.64 12.97 -6.40
N GLN A 10 -13.27 13.44 -7.60
CA GLN A 10 -14.23 14.12 -8.50
C GLN A 10 -15.42 13.22 -8.85
N LYS A 11 -15.15 11.95 -9.13
CA LYS A 11 -16.22 11.00 -9.44
C LYS A 11 -17.14 10.75 -8.25
N ALA A 12 -16.60 10.68 -7.04
CA ALA A 12 -17.39 10.56 -5.82
C ALA A 12 -18.25 11.82 -5.56
N GLN A 13 -17.73 13.02 -5.83
CA GLN A 13 -18.51 14.28 -5.72
C GLN A 13 -19.69 14.34 -6.69
N GLN A 14 -19.61 13.69 -7.84
CA GLN A 14 -20.66 13.66 -8.85
C GLN A 14 -21.72 12.57 -8.61
N ALA A 15 -21.45 11.62 -7.72
CA ALA A 15 -22.35 10.52 -7.43
C ALA A 15 -23.42 10.96 -6.42
N ALA A 16 -24.69 10.87 -6.80
CA ALA A 16 -25.82 11.34 -5.97
C ALA A 16 -26.04 10.49 -4.70
N ASP A 17 -25.54 9.28 -4.69
CA ASP A 17 -25.65 8.30 -3.60
C ASP A 17 -24.42 8.27 -2.68
N ILE A 18 -23.46 9.18 -2.90
CA ILE A 18 -22.25 9.30 -2.07
C ILE A 18 -22.27 10.65 -1.34
N THR A 19 -22.20 10.62 -0.02
CA THR A 19 -21.99 11.81 0.81
C THR A 19 -20.52 11.88 1.21
N LEU A 20 -19.82 12.92 0.77
CA LEU A 20 -18.44 13.18 1.16
C LEU A 20 -18.40 14.05 2.42
N MET A 21 -17.67 13.60 3.42
CA MET A 21 -17.43 14.31 4.67
C MET A 21 -15.93 14.49 4.84
N ALA A 22 -15.38 15.62 4.42
CA ALA A 22 -13.97 15.95 4.50
C ALA A 22 -13.77 17.46 4.75
N PRO A 23 -13.01 17.85 5.79
CA PRO A 23 -12.35 16.95 6.75
C PRO A 23 -13.34 16.30 7.72
N ALA A 24 -13.11 15.05 8.10
CA ALA A 24 -13.87 14.39 9.14
C ALA A 24 -12.96 13.47 9.98
N GLU A 25 -13.11 13.52 11.28
CA GLU A 25 -12.35 12.68 12.19
C GLU A 25 -13.28 11.89 13.10
N LEU A 26 -13.08 10.58 13.16
CA LEU A 26 -13.81 9.70 14.07
C LEU A 26 -13.30 9.88 15.51
N GLN A 27 -14.25 9.99 16.45
CA GLN A 27 -13.98 10.05 17.87
C GLN A 27 -14.34 8.72 18.55
N GLN A 28 -15.48 8.14 18.18
CA GLN A 28 -15.99 6.92 18.80
C GLN A 28 -16.70 6.03 17.77
N VAL A 29 -16.66 4.74 17.99
CA VAL A 29 -17.47 3.74 17.28
C VAL A 29 -18.05 2.75 18.28
N ALA A 30 -19.32 2.37 18.08
CA ALA A 30 -20.00 1.31 18.82
C ALA A 30 -20.61 0.33 17.82
N TRP A 31 -20.42 -0.95 18.09
CA TRP A 31 -20.89 -2.04 17.25
C TRP A 31 -22.20 -2.59 17.82
N GLY A 32 -23.33 -2.22 17.23
CA GLY A 32 -24.64 -2.73 17.58
C GLY A 32 -25.01 -3.97 16.78
N GLU A 33 -26.13 -4.60 17.13
CA GLU A 33 -26.59 -5.82 16.47
C GLU A 33 -26.92 -5.61 14.99
N ASN A 34 -27.66 -4.54 14.68
CA ASN A 34 -28.15 -4.25 13.32
C ASN A 34 -27.35 -3.15 12.62
N ASP A 35 -26.72 -2.25 13.37
CA ASP A 35 -26.01 -1.08 12.88
C ASP A 35 -24.75 -0.80 13.70
N ALA A 36 -23.79 -0.13 13.07
CA ALA A 36 -22.68 0.52 13.75
C ALA A 36 -23.00 2.00 13.94
N PHE A 37 -22.60 2.55 15.07
CA PHE A 37 -22.79 3.95 15.43
C PHE A 37 -21.43 4.63 15.53
N LEU A 38 -21.25 5.70 14.76
CA LEU A 38 -20.00 6.45 14.73
C LEU A 38 -20.25 7.87 15.20
N THR A 39 -19.34 8.40 16.03
CA THR A 39 -19.36 9.80 16.44
C THR A 39 -18.13 10.49 15.89
N LEU A 40 -18.30 11.60 15.22
CA LEU A 40 -17.24 12.46 14.74
C LEU A 40 -16.78 13.44 15.84
N LYS A 41 -15.58 13.99 15.71
CA LYS A 41 -15.05 14.98 16.68
C LYS A 41 -15.85 16.27 16.74
N ASP A 42 -16.55 16.63 15.67
CA ASP A 42 -17.47 17.78 15.63
C ASP A 42 -18.83 17.51 16.30
N GLY A 43 -19.02 16.30 16.82
CA GLY A 43 -20.27 15.86 17.49
C GLY A 43 -21.30 15.25 16.55
N ALA A 44 -21.08 15.22 15.24
CA ALA A 44 -21.99 14.57 14.31
C ALA A 44 -22.04 13.05 14.55
N MET A 45 -23.23 12.49 14.43
CA MET A 45 -23.47 11.06 14.62
C MET A 45 -23.89 10.42 13.30
N LEU A 46 -23.29 9.27 12.99
CA LEU A 46 -23.59 8.47 11.81
C LEU A 46 -24.02 7.07 12.23
N THR A 47 -24.99 6.53 11.51
CA THR A 47 -25.44 5.15 11.64
C THR A 47 -25.17 4.43 10.32
N ALA A 48 -24.56 3.25 10.39
CA ALA A 48 -24.22 2.47 9.21
C ALA A 48 -24.46 0.98 9.41
N ARG A 49 -25.02 0.32 8.40
CA ARG A 49 -25.17 -1.16 8.41
C ARG A 49 -23.84 -1.89 8.32
N LEU A 50 -22.86 -1.25 7.69
CA LEU A 50 -21.48 -1.76 7.55
C LEU A 50 -20.52 -0.58 7.52
N VAL A 51 -19.45 -0.66 8.26
CA VAL A 51 -18.30 0.25 8.19
C VAL A 51 -17.20 -0.41 7.39
N ILE A 52 -16.60 0.31 6.45
CA ILE A 52 -15.46 -0.16 5.67
C ILE A 52 -14.25 0.65 6.09
N ALA A 53 -13.28 0.00 6.73
CA ALA A 53 -12.03 0.63 7.14
C ALA A 53 -11.04 0.62 5.97
N ALA A 54 -10.77 1.81 5.44
CA ALA A 54 -9.75 2.08 4.43
C ALA A 54 -8.77 3.17 4.92
N ASP A 55 -8.56 3.22 6.25
CA ASP A 55 -7.86 4.25 7.00
C ASP A 55 -6.36 3.94 7.20
N GLY A 56 -5.82 3.06 6.34
CA GLY A 56 -4.38 2.84 6.20
C GLY A 56 -3.76 1.91 7.25
N ALA A 57 -2.44 1.80 7.18
CA ALA A 57 -1.66 0.83 7.97
C ALA A 57 -1.83 0.97 9.49
N ASN A 58 -2.10 2.19 9.97
CA ASN A 58 -2.35 2.49 11.38
C ASN A 58 -3.86 2.56 11.71
N SER A 59 -4.69 1.83 10.97
CA SER A 59 -6.14 1.85 11.06
C SER A 59 -6.68 1.99 12.48
N TRP A 60 -7.38 3.10 12.72
CA TRP A 60 -8.05 3.36 13.98
C TRP A 60 -9.26 2.43 14.17
N LEU A 61 -10.02 2.20 13.08
CA LEU A 61 -11.19 1.31 13.10
C LEU A 61 -10.81 -0.14 13.40
N ARG A 62 -9.73 -0.65 12.80
CA ARG A 62 -9.20 -1.98 13.12
C ARG A 62 -8.85 -2.10 14.60
N ASN A 63 -8.17 -1.09 15.16
CA ASN A 63 -7.79 -1.08 16.57
C ASN A 63 -9.02 -1.02 17.49
N LYS A 64 -10.06 -0.26 17.11
CA LYS A 64 -11.32 -0.18 17.87
C LYS A 64 -12.18 -1.45 17.80
N ALA A 65 -11.93 -2.30 16.84
CA ALA A 65 -12.55 -3.63 16.71
C ALA A 65 -11.69 -4.74 17.31
N ASP A 66 -10.61 -4.40 18.02
CA ASP A 66 -9.69 -5.35 18.66
C ASP A 66 -9.14 -6.43 17.70
N ILE A 67 -9.00 -6.11 16.42
CA ILE A 67 -8.48 -7.04 15.42
C ILE A 67 -6.95 -7.06 15.50
N PRO A 68 -6.34 -8.21 15.89
CA PRO A 68 -4.90 -8.31 16.04
C PRO A 68 -4.16 -8.22 14.71
N LEU A 69 -2.94 -7.70 14.75
CA LEU A 69 -1.99 -7.71 13.64
C LEU A 69 -0.90 -8.75 13.85
N THR A 70 -0.52 -9.41 12.79
CA THR A 70 0.80 -10.02 12.64
C THR A 70 1.72 -8.98 12.02
N PHE A 71 2.84 -8.75 12.63
CA PHE A 71 3.81 -7.73 12.25
C PHE A 71 5.19 -8.37 12.07
N TRP A 72 5.92 -7.91 11.04
CA TRP A 72 7.32 -8.27 10.84
C TRP A 72 8.08 -7.11 10.21
N ASP A 73 9.34 -7.00 10.53
CA ASP A 73 10.27 -6.04 9.97
C ASP A 73 11.07 -6.70 8.84
N TYR A 74 11.09 -6.07 7.68
CA TYR A 74 11.92 -6.54 6.57
C TYR A 74 13.41 -6.21 6.74
N ARG A 75 13.76 -5.42 7.76
CA ARG A 75 15.11 -4.90 8.03
C ARG A 75 15.68 -4.10 6.86
N HIS A 76 14.81 -3.48 6.10
CA HIS A 76 15.15 -2.58 5.01
C HIS A 76 14.36 -1.28 5.14
N HIS A 77 14.93 -0.22 4.61
CA HIS A 77 14.27 1.07 4.45
C HIS A 77 14.11 1.38 2.96
N ALA A 78 13.01 1.98 2.58
CA ALA A 78 12.81 2.52 1.24
C ALA A 78 13.25 3.99 1.21
N LEU A 79 14.26 4.31 0.43
CA LEU A 79 14.61 5.67 0.07
C LEU A 79 13.82 6.05 -1.18
N VAL A 80 13.07 7.12 -1.11
CA VAL A 80 12.22 7.64 -2.19
C VAL A 80 12.67 9.04 -2.55
N ALA A 81 12.83 9.30 -3.85
CA ALA A 81 13.16 10.60 -4.39
C ALA A 81 12.66 10.72 -5.83
N THR A 82 12.63 11.96 -6.34
CA THR A 82 12.51 12.24 -7.76
C THR A 82 13.90 12.53 -8.31
N ILE A 83 14.22 11.93 -9.44
CA ILE A 83 15.51 12.10 -10.10
C ILE A 83 15.31 12.42 -11.57
N ARG A 84 16.28 13.10 -12.17
CA ARG A 84 16.41 13.33 -13.60
C ARG A 84 17.45 12.40 -14.18
N THR A 85 17.14 11.80 -15.32
CA THR A 85 18.04 10.93 -16.08
C THR A 85 18.51 11.63 -17.36
N GLU A 86 19.73 11.35 -17.78
CA GLU A 86 20.31 11.88 -19.02
C GLU A 86 19.54 11.34 -20.24
N GLU A 87 19.25 10.04 -20.25
CA GLU A 87 18.49 9.38 -21.30
C GLU A 87 16.99 9.30 -20.90
N PRO A 88 16.07 9.38 -21.89
CA PRO A 88 14.64 9.29 -21.61
C PRO A 88 14.24 7.89 -21.17
N HIS A 89 13.34 7.81 -20.18
CA HIS A 89 12.87 6.53 -19.63
C HIS A 89 12.00 5.70 -20.59
N GLY A 90 11.50 6.30 -21.71
CA GLY A 90 10.69 5.59 -22.71
C GLY A 90 9.35 5.06 -22.16
N ALA A 91 8.79 5.66 -21.12
CA ALA A 91 7.58 5.22 -20.41
C ALA A 91 7.69 3.79 -19.83
N VAL A 92 8.90 3.29 -19.59
CA VAL A 92 9.15 1.95 -19.05
C VAL A 92 9.56 2.04 -17.59
N ALA A 93 8.82 1.37 -16.70
CA ALA A 93 9.25 1.13 -15.34
C ALA A 93 10.36 0.07 -15.33
N ARG A 94 11.45 0.33 -14.62
CA ARG A 94 12.61 -0.56 -14.53
C ARG A 94 12.92 -0.89 -13.09
N GLN A 95 13.44 -2.09 -12.88
CA GLN A 95 13.82 -2.54 -11.55
C GLN A 95 15.13 -3.32 -11.65
N VAL A 96 16.04 -3.03 -10.73
CA VAL A 96 17.33 -3.74 -10.60
C VAL A 96 17.37 -4.38 -9.22
N PHE A 97 17.74 -5.65 -9.19
CA PHE A 97 17.91 -6.42 -7.96
C PHE A 97 19.39 -6.48 -7.63
N HIS A 98 19.76 -5.96 -6.47
CA HIS A 98 21.09 -6.07 -5.90
C HIS A 98 21.10 -7.08 -4.76
N GLY A 99 22.27 -7.62 -4.40
CA GLY A 99 22.38 -8.57 -3.29
C GLY A 99 21.83 -8.04 -1.96
N GLU A 100 21.83 -6.73 -1.78
CA GLU A 100 21.39 -6.05 -0.55
C GLU A 100 20.11 -5.21 -0.71
N GLY A 101 19.45 -5.22 -1.88
CA GLY A 101 18.26 -4.41 -2.06
C GLY A 101 17.73 -4.36 -3.48
N ILE A 102 16.73 -3.53 -3.67
CA ILE A 102 16.03 -3.38 -4.93
C ILE A 102 15.92 -1.90 -5.25
N LEU A 103 16.30 -1.54 -6.46
CA LEU A 103 16.17 -0.18 -6.97
C LEU A 103 15.16 -0.15 -8.12
N ALA A 104 14.07 0.60 -7.94
CA ALA A 104 13.06 0.82 -8.96
C ALA A 104 13.12 2.24 -9.50
N PHE A 105 13.02 2.39 -10.83
CA PHE A 105 12.84 3.65 -11.55
C PHE A 105 11.43 3.66 -12.14
N LEU A 106 10.59 4.56 -11.68
CA LEU A 106 9.19 4.69 -12.08
C LEU A 106 9.02 5.95 -12.93
N PRO A 107 8.60 5.84 -14.20
CA PRO A 107 8.50 6.97 -15.11
C PRO A 107 7.45 7.98 -14.63
N LEU A 108 7.78 9.26 -14.74
CA LEU A 108 6.87 10.37 -14.52
C LEU A 108 6.43 10.95 -15.87
N SER A 109 5.68 12.05 -15.86
CA SER A 109 5.15 12.69 -17.07
C SER A 109 6.23 13.33 -17.95
N ASP A 110 7.30 13.87 -17.35
CA ASP A 110 8.49 14.34 -18.09
C ASP A 110 9.32 13.12 -18.50
N PRO A 111 9.71 12.96 -19.78
CA PRO A 111 10.47 11.81 -20.27
C PRO A 111 11.78 11.52 -19.53
N HIS A 112 12.36 12.52 -18.88
CA HIS A 112 13.62 12.43 -18.15
C HIS A 112 13.44 12.35 -16.63
N LEU A 113 12.21 12.44 -16.10
CA LEU A 113 11.96 12.36 -14.67
C LEU A 113 11.48 10.98 -14.26
N CYS A 114 12.11 10.43 -13.24
CA CYS A 114 11.68 9.21 -12.59
C CYS A 114 11.48 9.43 -11.08
N SER A 115 10.46 8.80 -10.53
CA SER A 115 10.43 8.53 -9.09
C SER A 115 11.23 7.27 -8.82
N ILE A 116 12.13 7.30 -7.86
CA ILE A 116 12.87 6.10 -7.42
C ILE A 116 12.32 5.57 -6.10
N VAL A 117 12.37 4.25 -5.97
CA VAL A 117 12.20 3.54 -4.71
C VAL A 117 13.40 2.62 -4.55
N TRP A 118 14.28 2.97 -3.63
CA TRP A 118 15.50 2.21 -3.36
C TRP A 118 15.42 1.53 -2.00
N SER A 119 15.28 0.22 -2.00
CA SER A 119 15.28 -0.59 -0.77
C SER A 119 16.72 -0.85 -0.37
N LEU A 120 17.10 -0.42 0.82
CA LEU A 120 18.46 -0.46 1.36
C LEU A 120 18.46 -0.99 2.78
N SER A 121 19.63 -1.43 3.28
CA SER A 121 19.82 -1.63 4.72
C SER A 121 19.53 -0.31 5.47
N PRO A 122 19.11 -0.34 6.75
CA PRO A 122 18.89 0.89 7.51
C PRO A 122 20.10 1.83 7.50
N GLN A 123 21.31 1.28 7.64
CA GLN A 123 22.57 2.04 7.66
C GLN A 123 22.84 2.68 6.28
N ASP A 124 22.64 1.94 5.19
CA ASP A 124 22.85 2.47 3.85
C ASP A 124 21.79 3.49 3.46
N ALA A 125 20.54 3.31 3.87
CA ALA A 125 19.48 4.27 3.65
C ALA A 125 19.78 5.60 4.35
N GLU A 126 20.24 5.55 5.60
CA GLU A 126 20.66 6.73 6.35
C GLU A 126 21.87 7.41 5.70
N ARG A 127 22.90 6.63 5.34
CA ARG A 127 24.07 7.14 4.62
C ARG A 127 23.69 7.84 3.31
N MET A 128 22.81 7.23 2.50
CA MET A 128 22.34 7.81 1.25
C MET A 128 21.47 9.06 1.48
N GLN A 129 20.68 9.09 2.54
CA GLN A 129 19.88 10.25 2.90
C GLN A 129 20.74 11.45 3.32
N GLN A 130 21.84 11.21 4.06
CA GLN A 130 22.73 12.25 4.60
C GLN A 130 23.86 12.64 3.62
N SER A 131 24.12 11.86 2.59
CA SER A 131 25.18 12.14 1.61
C SER A 131 24.93 13.45 0.85
N GLY A 132 25.98 14.10 0.37
CA GLY A 132 25.87 15.19 -0.59
C GLY A 132 25.23 14.74 -1.91
N ASP A 133 24.61 15.65 -2.65
CA ASP A 133 23.88 15.33 -3.86
C ASP A 133 24.77 14.70 -4.94
N GLU A 134 26.01 15.15 -5.08
CA GLU A 134 26.96 14.55 -6.04
C GLU A 134 27.28 13.10 -5.72
N ALA A 135 27.56 12.78 -4.46
CA ALA A 135 27.85 11.43 -4.01
C ALA A 135 26.61 10.52 -4.15
N PHE A 136 25.42 11.04 -3.86
CA PHE A 136 24.15 10.33 -4.09
C PHE A 136 23.92 10.04 -5.58
N ASN A 137 24.06 11.05 -6.45
CA ASN A 137 23.88 10.93 -7.88
C ASN A 137 24.82 9.88 -8.49
N GLN A 138 26.09 9.89 -8.07
CA GLN A 138 27.08 8.90 -8.50
C GLN A 138 26.70 7.49 -8.03
N ALA A 139 26.37 7.32 -6.75
CA ALA A 139 25.97 6.02 -6.19
C ALA A 139 24.72 5.47 -6.90
N LEU A 140 23.73 6.32 -7.16
CA LEU A 140 22.51 5.95 -7.86
C LEU A 140 22.78 5.54 -9.32
N THR A 141 23.60 6.30 -10.03
CA THR A 141 23.99 6.01 -11.43
C THR A 141 24.66 4.64 -11.51
N ILE A 142 25.60 4.36 -10.61
CA ILE A 142 26.28 3.06 -10.52
C ILE A 142 25.29 1.94 -10.18
N ALA A 143 24.45 2.13 -9.17
CA ALA A 143 23.45 1.14 -8.77
C ALA A 143 22.45 0.82 -9.88
N PHE A 144 22.26 1.70 -10.84
CA PHE A 144 21.38 1.48 -12.00
C PHE A 144 22.12 1.04 -13.26
N ASP A 145 23.39 0.63 -13.14
CA ASP A 145 24.25 0.21 -14.26
C ASP A 145 24.36 1.26 -15.37
N ASN A 146 24.22 2.54 -15.06
CA ASN A 146 24.23 3.66 -16.01
C ASN A 146 23.23 3.50 -17.19
N ARG A 147 22.13 2.74 -17.02
CA ARG A 147 21.18 2.38 -18.10
C ARG A 147 20.42 3.56 -18.68
N LEU A 148 20.27 4.64 -17.95
CA LEU A 148 19.62 5.88 -18.39
C LEU A 148 20.58 7.08 -18.32
N GLY A 149 21.89 6.82 -18.44
CA GLY A 149 22.91 7.84 -18.31
C GLY A 149 23.04 8.36 -16.88
N LEU A 150 23.61 9.54 -16.73
CA LEU A 150 23.82 10.17 -15.42
C LEU A 150 22.49 10.51 -14.75
N CYS A 151 22.41 10.20 -13.46
CA CYS A 151 21.26 10.54 -12.63
C CYS A 151 21.53 11.81 -11.81
N ARG A 152 20.53 12.65 -11.68
CA ARG A 152 20.57 13.87 -10.85
C ARG A 152 19.36 13.94 -9.95
N LEU A 153 19.59 14.22 -8.68
CA LEU A 153 18.53 14.44 -7.69
C LEU A 153 17.73 15.71 -8.00
N GLU A 154 16.40 15.61 -7.95
CA GLU A 154 15.46 16.73 -8.23
C GLU A 154 14.51 17.01 -7.06
N SER A 155 14.53 16.20 -5.99
CA SER A 155 13.70 16.39 -4.80
C SER A 155 14.45 16.04 -3.52
N GLU A 156 13.85 16.33 -2.38
CA GLU A 156 14.30 15.78 -1.11
C GLU A 156 14.26 14.25 -1.12
N ARG A 157 15.17 13.65 -0.36
CA ARG A 157 15.23 12.20 -0.12
C ARG A 157 14.43 11.86 1.10
N GLN A 158 13.42 11.03 0.96
CA GLN A 158 12.61 10.55 2.07
C GLN A 158 12.91 9.08 2.34
N VAL A 159 13.03 8.71 3.62
CA VAL A 159 13.33 7.34 4.03
C VAL A 159 12.20 6.81 4.91
N PHE A 160 11.71 5.62 4.59
CA PHE A 160 10.63 4.94 5.29
C PHE A 160 11.05 3.53 5.67
N PRO A 161 10.83 3.08 6.93
CA PRO A 161 11.04 1.70 7.30
C PRO A 161 10.05 0.79 6.56
N LEU A 162 10.56 -0.32 6.02
CA LEU A 162 9.73 -1.32 5.35
C LEU A 162 9.27 -2.36 6.36
N THR A 163 7.97 -2.35 6.63
CA THR A 163 7.33 -3.27 7.56
C THR A 163 6.20 -4.01 6.89
N GLY A 164 6.05 -5.29 7.21
CA GLY A 164 4.90 -6.07 6.82
C GLY A 164 3.87 -6.12 7.95
N ARG A 165 2.61 -6.00 7.60
CA ARG A 165 1.48 -6.06 8.52
C ARG A 165 0.37 -6.89 7.91
N TYR A 166 -0.26 -7.71 8.72
CA TYR A 166 -1.36 -8.56 8.27
C TYR A 166 -2.38 -8.71 9.39
N ALA A 167 -3.60 -8.25 9.17
CA ALA A 167 -4.67 -8.39 10.13
C ALA A 167 -5.11 -9.86 10.24
N ARG A 168 -5.31 -10.35 11.45
CA ARG A 168 -5.76 -11.73 11.66
C ARG A 168 -7.18 -11.98 11.17
N GLN A 169 -7.97 -10.91 11.04
CA GLN A 169 -9.31 -10.92 10.47
C GLN A 169 -9.43 -9.74 9.50
N PHE A 170 -10.06 -9.96 8.33
CA PHE A 170 -10.35 -8.90 7.35
C PHE A 170 -11.79 -8.43 7.46
N ALA A 171 -12.59 -9.10 8.28
CA ALA A 171 -13.95 -8.69 8.60
C ALA A 171 -14.29 -9.04 10.05
N ALA A 172 -15.13 -8.23 10.63
CA ALA A 172 -15.77 -8.45 11.93
C ALA A 172 -17.27 -8.11 11.81
N HIS A 173 -18.00 -8.20 12.92
CA HIS A 173 -19.39 -7.75 12.95
C HIS A 173 -19.46 -6.24 12.63
N ARG A 174 -20.23 -5.88 11.60
CA ARG A 174 -20.38 -4.48 11.09
C ARG A 174 -19.11 -3.82 10.58
N LEU A 175 -18.04 -4.58 10.33
CA LEU A 175 -16.76 -4.04 9.87
C LEU A 175 -16.14 -4.89 8.78
N ALA A 176 -15.63 -4.27 7.71
CA ALA A 176 -14.72 -4.86 6.74
C ALA A 176 -13.47 -4.00 6.60
N LEU A 177 -12.31 -4.64 6.50
CA LEU A 177 -11.01 -3.97 6.28
C LEU A 177 -10.61 -4.11 4.81
N VAL A 178 -10.08 -3.04 4.22
CA VAL A 178 -9.55 -3.04 2.84
C VAL A 178 -8.19 -2.34 2.78
N GLY A 179 -7.34 -2.74 1.86
CA GLY A 179 -6.02 -2.15 1.64
C GLY A 179 -5.12 -2.25 2.87
N ASP A 180 -4.37 -1.20 3.15
CA ASP A 180 -3.39 -1.19 4.24
C ASP A 180 -4.00 -1.34 5.64
N ALA A 181 -5.31 -1.09 5.80
CA ALA A 181 -6.01 -1.42 7.03
C ALA A 181 -6.04 -2.93 7.30
N ALA A 182 -6.09 -3.75 6.25
CA ALA A 182 -6.07 -5.21 6.33
C ALA A 182 -4.65 -5.78 6.22
N HIS A 183 -3.83 -5.26 5.31
CA HIS A 183 -2.49 -5.80 5.04
C HIS A 183 -1.57 -4.73 4.44
N THR A 184 -0.36 -4.64 4.94
CA THR A 184 0.73 -3.86 4.33
C THR A 184 1.80 -4.83 3.87
N ILE A 185 2.09 -4.84 2.58
CA ILE A 185 3.04 -5.77 1.96
C ILE A 185 4.24 -4.98 1.46
N HIS A 186 5.41 -5.62 1.44
CA HIS A 186 6.65 -5.02 0.93
C HIS A 186 6.44 -4.45 -0.49
N PRO A 187 6.89 -3.23 -0.79
CA PRO A 187 6.69 -2.58 -2.09
C PRO A 187 7.53 -3.15 -3.24
N LEU A 188 7.98 -4.41 -3.13
CA LEU A 188 8.86 -5.11 -4.08
C LEU A 188 8.44 -4.95 -5.56
N ALA A 189 7.16 -4.72 -5.82
CA ALA A 189 6.65 -4.56 -7.18
C ALA A 189 5.58 -3.46 -7.28
N GLY A 190 5.51 -2.55 -6.32
CA GLY A 190 4.47 -1.51 -6.29
C GLY A 190 3.05 -2.07 -6.15
N GLN A 191 2.88 -3.29 -5.63
CA GLN A 191 1.60 -4.03 -5.64
C GLN A 191 0.66 -3.68 -4.48
N GLY A 192 1.12 -2.92 -3.47
CA GLY A 192 0.32 -2.63 -2.28
C GLY A 192 -1.02 -2.00 -2.60
N VAL A 193 -1.04 -0.92 -3.37
CA VAL A 193 -2.28 -0.24 -3.77
C VAL A 193 -3.16 -1.11 -4.67
N ASN A 194 -2.56 -1.94 -5.54
CA ASN A 194 -3.31 -2.83 -6.42
C ASN A 194 -4.07 -3.90 -5.63
N LEU A 195 -3.46 -4.46 -4.58
CA LEU A 195 -4.15 -5.37 -3.67
C LEU A 195 -5.31 -4.68 -2.96
N GLY A 196 -5.14 -3.44 -2.53
CA GLY A 196 -6.22 -2.64 -1.93
C GLY A 196 -7.38 -2.40 -2.89
N PHE A 197 -7.12 -2.13 -4.17
CA PHE A 197 -8.18 -2.03 -5.18
C PHE A 197 -8.88 -3.37 -5.43
N MET A 198 -8.15 -4.47 -5.41
CA MET A 198 -8.74 -5.80 -5.50
C MET A 198 -9.60 -6.14 -4.27
N ASP A 199 -9.19 -5.71 -3.07
CA ASP A 199 -10.02 -5.85 -1.87
C ASP A 199 -11.35 -5.10 -2.03
N ALA A 200 -11.29 -3.85 -2.48
CA ALA A 200 -12.49 -3.04 -2.69
C ALA A 200 -13.42 -3.66 -3.75
N ALA A 201 -12.87 -4.14 -4.86
CA ALA A 201 -13.65 -4.80 -5.92
C ALA A 201 -14.34 -6.06 -5.42
N GLU A 202 -13.61 -6.96 -4.76
CA GLU A 202 -14.15 -8.20 -4.20
C GLU A 202 -15.22 -7.94 -3.13
N LEU A 203 -14.97 -6.94 -2.25
CA LEU A 203 -15.95 -6.55 -1.25
C LEU A 203 -17.23 -6.06 -1.88
N VAL A 204 -17.16 -5.19 -2.89
CA VAL A 204 -18.32 -4.68 -3.61
C VAL A 204 -19.11 -5.80 -4.25
N ASP A 205 -18.45 -6.76 -4.90
CA ASP A 205 -19.13 -7.90 -5.52
C ASP A 205 -19.82 -8.80 -4.48
N ASP A 206 -19.19 -9.03 -3.33
CA ASP A 206 -19.80 -9.77 -2.24
C ASP A 206 -21.00 -9.02 -1.63
N LEU A 207 -20.90 -7.72 -1.39
CA LEU A 207 -21.99 -6.91 -0.87
C LEU A 207 -23.18 -6.89 -1.84
N ARG A 208 -22.95 -6.73 -3.14
CA ARG A 208 -24.00 -6.81 -4.17
C ARG A 208 -24.72 -8.16 -4.17
N ARG A 209 -23.95 -9.26 -4.04
CA ARG A 209 -24.50 -10.60 -3.94
C ARG A 209 -25.38 -10.76 -2.68
N LEU A 210 -24.90 -10.30 -1.53
CA LEU A 210 -25.64 -10.36 -0.27
C LEU A 210 -26.93 -9.53 -0.34
N GLN A 211 -26.87 -8.34 -0.91
CA GLN A 211 -28.01 -7.45 -1.08
C GLN A 211 -29.09 -8.10 -1.97
N ARG A 212 -28.70 -8.72 -3.09
CA ARG A 212 -29.64 -9.47 -3.97
C ARG A 212 -30.30 -10.66 -3.27
N GLN A 213 -29.62 -11.24 -2.28
CA GLN A 213 -30.14 -12.35 -1.48
C GLN A 213 -30.94 -11.89 -0.24
N GLY A 214 -31.15 -10.58 -0.07
CA GLY A 214 -31.83 -10.04 1.11
C GLY A 214 -31.08 -10.28 2.42
N LYS A 215 -29.75 -10.52 2.36
CA LYS A 215 -28.93 -10.78 3.54
C LYS A 215 -28.45 -9.49 4.18
N ASP A 216 -28.24 -9.54 5.48
CA ASP A 216 -27.64 -8.42 6.21
C ASP A 216 -26.16 -8.32 5.90
N ILE A 217 -25.77 -7.25 5.19
CA ILE A 217 -24.38 -7.03 4.74
C ILE A 217 -23.37 -6.79 5.86
N GLY A 218 -23.83 -6.47 7.07
CA GLY A 218 -22.97 -6.20 8.22
C GLY A 218 -22.69 -7.43 9.09
N GLN A 219 -23.38 -8.54 8.87
CA GLN A 219 -23.13 -9.73 9.68
C GLN A 219 -21.84 -10.44 9.29
N HIS A 220 -20.96 -10.65 10.25
CA HIS A 220 -19.66 -11.31 10.04
C HIS A 220 -19.78 -12.65 9.31
N LEU A 221 -20.83 -13.43 9.62
CA LEU A 221 -21.06 -14.72 8.95
C LEU A 221 -21.06 -14.60 7.41
N TYR A 222 -21.69 -13.56 6.89
CA TYR A 222 -21.80 -13.34 5.44
C TYR A 222 -20.54 -12.70 4.84
N LEU A 223 -19.77 -11.94 5.63
CA LEU A 223 -18.51 -11.33 5.20
C LEU A 223 -17.34 -12.34 5.18
N ARG A 224 -17.50 -13.53 5.76
CA ARG A 224 -16.45 -14.57 5.80
C ARG A 224 -15.99 -15.03 4.41
N ARG A 225 -16.83 -14.92 3.39
CA ARG A 225 -16.44 -15.25 2.01
C ARG A 225 -15.39 -14.26 1.51
N TYR A 226 -15.68 -12.96 1.61
CA TYR A 226 -14.73 -11.88 1.34
C TYR A 226 -13.42 -12.09 2.11
N GLU A 227 -13.50 -12.27 3.41
CA GLU A 227 -12.33 -12.47 4.26
C GLU A 227 -11.47 -13.63 3.79
N ARG A 228 -12.04 -14.80 3.53
CA ARG A 228 -11.27 -15.99 3.08
C ARG A 228 -10.60 -15.77 1.74
N SER A 229 -11.32 -15.21 0.77
CA SER A 229 -10.79 -14.91 -0.56
C SER A 229 -9.62 -13.95 -0.48
N ARG A 230 -9.78 -12.84 0.23
CA ARG A 230 -8.72 -11.82 0.33
C ARG A 230 -7.53 -12.27 1.16
N LYS A 231 -7.76 -13.00 2.25
CA LYS A 231 -6.67 -13.62 3.04
C LYS A 231 -5.86 -14.60 2.21
N HIS A 232 -6.50 -15.42 1.39
CA HIS A 232 -5.81 -16.32 0.48
C HIS A 232 -4.95 -15.55 -0.53
N SER A 233 -5.52 -14.55 -1.20
CA SER A 233 -4.80 -13.72 -2.18
C SER A 233 -3.60 -12.99 -1.56
N ALA A 234 -3.77 -12.40 -0.39
CA ALA A 234 -2.69 -11.72 0.33
C ALA A 234 -1.59 -12.71 0.79
N ALA A 235 -1.97 -13.89 1.28
CA ALA A 235 -1.02 -14.94 1.66
C ALA A 235 -0.21 -15.46 0.46
N MET A 236 -0.85 -15.68 -0.69
CA MET A 236 -0.18 -16.07 -1.94
C MET A 236 0.80 -14.99 -2.41
N MET A 237 0.42 -13.72 -2.33
CA MET A 237 1.31 -12.60 -2.67
C MET A 237 2.52 -12.54 -1.73
N LEU A 238 2.29 -12.68 -0.42
CA LEU A 238 3.38 -12.70 0.57
C LEU A 238 4.34 -13.87 0.33
N ALA A 239 3.82 -15.07 0.08
CA ALA A 239 4.63 -16.25 -0.23
C ALA A 239 5.42 -16.07 -1.53
N GLY A 240 4.79 -15.53 -2.58
CA GLY A 240 5.46 -15.22 -3.84
C GLY A 240 6.59 -14.20 -3.65
N MET A 241 6.34 -13.13 -2.90
CA MET A 241 7.37 -12.11 -2.61
C MET A 241 8.52 -12.65 -1.78
N GLN A 242 8.25 -13.50 -0.79
CA GLN A 242 9.30 -14.17 -0.03
C GLN A 242 10.12 -15.11 -0.92
N GLY A 243 9.46 -15.89 -1.78
CA GLY A 243 10.13 -16.77 -2.73
C GLY A 243 11.01 -15.99 -3.72
N PHE A 244 10.54 -14.86 -4.24
CA PHE A 244 11.36 -13.96 -5.06
C PHE A 244 12.57 -13.43 -4.30
N ARG A 245 12.35 -12.93 -3.08
CA ARG A 245 13.45 -12.46 -2.24
C ARG A 245 14.50 -13.56 -2.01
N ASP A 246 14.06 -14.75 -1.64
CA ASP A 246 14.98 -15.89 -1.36
C ASP A 246 15.70 -16.36 -2.64
N LEU A 247 15.07 -16.21 -3.81
CA LEU A 247 15.68 -16.53 -5.10
C LEU A 247 16.81 -15.55 -5.47
N PHE A 248 16.59 -14.25 -5.23
CA PHE A 248 17.53 -13.20 -5.59
C PHE A 248 18.44 -12.74 -4.45
N ALA A 249 18.16 -13.14 -3.20
CA ALA A 249 19.05 -12.91 -2.06
C ALA A 249 20.19 -13.93 -2.05
N GLY A 250 21.41 -13.42 -2.07
CA GLY A 250 22.65 -14.20 -1.93
C GLY A 250 23.46 -14.37 -3.22
N GLU A 251 24.76 -14.54 -3.03
CA GLU A 251 25.77 -14.66 -4.10
C GLU A 251 25.87 -16.07 -4.71
N ASN A 252 24.90 -16.93 -4.54
CA ASN A 252 24.98 -18.29 -5.06
C ASN A 252 24.84 -18.29 -6.59
N PRO A 253 25.91 -18.59 -7.38
CA PRO A 253 25.88 -18.53 -8.84
C PRO A 253 24.83 -19.45 -9.46
N ALA A 254 24.49 -20.57 -8.81
CA ALA A 254 23.47 -21.51 -9.26
C ALA A 254 22.03 -20.97 -9.15
N LYS A 255 21.81 -19.84 -8.46
CA LYS A 255 20.51 -19.16 -8.35
C LYS A 255 20.35 -17.99 -9.34
N LYS A 256 21.39 -17.68 -10.13
CA LYS A 256 21.42 -16.58 -11.10
C LYS A 256 21.27 -17.07 -12.55
N LEU A 257 21.09 -18.37 -12.76
CA LEU A 257 20.72 -19.02 -14.03
C LEU A 257 19.20 -19.21 -14.12
#